data_d600342a863eddf0f04132769d0790b2
#
_entry.id   d600342a863eddf0f04132769d0790b2
#
_cell.length_a   1.000
_cell.length_b   1.000
_cell.length_c   1.000
_cell.angle_alpha   90.00
_cell.angle_beta   90.00
_cell.angle_gamma   90.00
#
_symmetry.space_group_name_H-M   'P 1'
#
loop_
_entity.id
_entity.type
_entity.pdbx_description
1 polymer ?
#
loop_
_entity_poly.entity_id
_entity_poly.type
_entity_poly.pdbx_seq_one_letter_code
_entity_poly.pdbx_strand_id
1 'polypeptide(L)'
;MSISVERYRAISPSEFFYRNKEIAGFSNPARALYQAVRELVENSLDATDTHNIYPDIKIIIDKEDSSEEIYSVYVEDNGIGIPPNHIPNAFGRVLYSSKYVLRQTRGMFGLGAKMVVLYGQITVGRPVEVTSSPRGFSKIYRYKIMIDIKNNEPIILEESVYPNINGWHGTAVRVFLKGDWQRSKNKILDYVKRTAIITPYANILFKDPEGVIYYYQRLTNKMPKPPKEVKPHPRGVDLETLKEMIVRSRVRSLKDFLMEEFEGVGEKTAEGIIRLAGFRSNQSIRKMSIDDLKKLLDAISRYEDLRRPSADHLSPIGEELIKIGLANMFKPEFVDALTRKPIAYEGHALIVEVGIAFGGSIPEAPFPEEIMLLRYANKIPLLYDESTDVSFKVVSEIDWKNYGVEFPARLAVLTHVCSTKVPYKGVGKESIADVPEIEKEIENGVKELARRLRQYINRKKRMEEEIRRAYTFIKYIPEVARGLSIIYDGSQDSYENIKEKLFNMLREKVSVKNIRSIDDVVISIE
;
A
#
# COMPACT_ATOMS: atom_id res chain seq x y z
N MET A 1 -44.53 -38.92 -16.48
CA MET A 1 -43.27 -38.21 -16.18
C MET A 1 -43.55 -36.73 -16.35
N SER A 2 -43.60 -35.96 -15.23
CA SER A 2 -43.73 -34.52 -15.30
C SER A 2 -42.37 -33.93 -15.67
N ILE A 3 -42.27 -33.30 -16.82
CA ILE A 3 -41.09 -32.54 -17.23
C ILE A 3 -41.01 -31.38 -16.24
N SER A 4 -39.99 -31.37 -15.37
CA SER A 4 -39.73 -30.23 -14.52
C SER A 4 -39.19 -29.09 -15.40
N VAL A 5 -40.04 -28.11 -15.64
CA VAL A 5 -39.65 -26.89 -16.33
C VAL A 5 -38.73 -26.10 -15.40
N GLU A 6 -37.44 -25.97 -15.75
CA GLU A 6 -36.52 -25.11 -15.04
C GLU A 6 -37.06 -23.66 -15.01
N ARG A 7 -37.14 -23.06 -13.82
CA ARG A 7 -37.60 -21.68 -13.65
C ARG A 7 -36.41 -20.72 -13.67
N TYR A 8 -36.26 -19.97 -14.75
CA TYR A 8 -35.30 -18.90 -14.86
C TYR A 8 -35.74 -17.68 -14.07
N ARG A 9 -34.87 -17.08 -13.28
CA ARG A 9 -35.11 -15.81 -12.58
C ARG A 9 -33.86 -14.95 -12.56
N ALA A 10 -34.02 -13.63 -12.65
CA ALA A 10 -32.96 -12.67 -12.38
C ALA A 10 -32.90 -12.40 -10.86
N ILE A 11 -31.68 -12.12 -10.38
CA ILE A 11 -31.43 -11.67 -9.00
C ILE A 11 -30.72 -10.32 -9.01
N SER A 12 -30.91 -9.53 -7.95
CA SER A 12 -30.21 -8.25 -7.80
C SER A 12 -28.74 -8.45 -7.45
N PRO A 13 -27.86 -7.42 -7.67
CA PRO A 13 -26.48 -7.47 -7.21
C PRO A 13 -26.35 -7.76 -5.71
N SER A 14 -27.18 -7.16 -4.87
CA SER A 14 -27.19 -7.42 -3.42
C SER A 14 -27.62 -8.85 -3.09
N GLU A 15 -28.62 -9.42 -3.80
CA GLU A 15 -29.00 -10.83 -3.62
C GLU A 15 -27.88 -11.77 -4.07
N PHE A 16 -27.15 -11.44 -5.14
CA PHE A 16 -25.99 -12.22 -5.57
C PHE A 16 -24.92 -12.29 -4.48
N PHE A 17 -24.50 -11.16 -3.93
CA PHE A 17 -23.49 -11.12 -2.87
C PHE A 17 -24.00 -11.63 -1.53
N TYR A 18 -25.30 -11.50 -1.23
CA TYR A 18 -25.91 -12.14 -0.07
C TYR A 18 -25.71 -13.65 -0.08
N ARG A 19 -25.82 -14.29 -1.25
CA ARG A 19 -25.65 -15.74 -1.42
C ARG A 19 -24.20 -16.17 -1.54
N ASN A 20 -23.31 -15.26 -1.99
CA ASN A 20 -21.90 -15.55 -2.34
C ASN A 20 -20.95 -14.58 -1.63
N LYS A 21 -21.12 -14.38 -0.33
CA LYS A 21 -20.32 -13.44 0.47
C LYS A 21 -18.83 -13.77 0.49
N GLU A 22 -18.47 -15.03 0.29
CA GLU A 22 -17.10 -15.53 0.23
C GLU A 22 -16.29 -14.88 -0.90
N ILE A 23 -16.94 -14.57 -2.03
CA ILE A 23 -16.29 -13.91 -3.19
C ILE A 23 -15.71 -12.55 -2.79
N ALA A 24 -16.36 -11.84 -1.86
CA ALA A 24 -15.89 -10.56 -1.36
C ALA A 24 -14.98 -10.66 -0.11
N GLY A 25 -14.53 -11.87 0.24
CA GLY A 25 -13.62 -12.10 1.36
C GLY A 25 -14.29 -12.32 2.72
N PHE A 26 -15.63 -12.47 2.78
CA PHE A 26 -16.40 -12.71 4.01
C PHE A 26 -16.69 -14.20 4.23
N SER A 27 -15.66 -15.03 4.12
CA SER A 27 -15.78 -16.49 4.19
C SER A 27 -16.01 -17.04 5.60
N ASN A 28 -15.51 -16.36 6.63
CA ASN A 28 -15.65 -16.74 8.04
C ASN A 28 -15.60 -15.50 8.94
N PRO A 29 -16.02 -15.59 10.23
CA PRO A 29 -16.08 -14.44 11.14
C PRO A 29 -14.73 -13.73 11.35
N ALA A 30 -13.61 -14.48 11.43
CA ALA A 30 -12.29 -13.87 11.60
C ALA A 30 -11.88 -13.04 10.39
N ARG A 31 -12.07 -13.57 9.18
CA ARG A 31 -11.77 -12.86 7.94
C ARG A 31 -12.72 -11.69 7.72
N ALA A 32 -14.00 -11.84 8.10
CA ALA A 32 -14.99 -10.78 7.99
C ALA A 32 -14.65 -9.57 8.89
N LEU A 33 -14.20 -9.81 10.13
CA LEU A 33 -13.77 -8.72 11.02
C LEU A 33 -12.54 -7.98 10.46
N TYR A 34 -11.56 -8.71 9.95
CA TYR A 34 -10.42 -8.13 9.27
C TYR A 34 -10.83 -7.30 8.03
N GLN A 35 -11.67 -7.85 7.16
CA GLN A 35 -12.15 -7.16 5.97
C GLN A 35 -12.96 -5.91 6.31
N ALA A 36 -13.76 -5.92 7.37
CA ALA A 36 -14.49 -4.75 7.82
C ALA A 36 -13.55 -3.59 8.19
N VAL A 37 -12.52 -3.88 8.97
CA VAL A 37 -11.50 -2.87 9.32
C VAL A 37 -10.79 -2.36 8.06
N ARG A 38 -10.32 -3.27 7.21
CA ARG A 38 -9.59 -2.94 5.99
C ARG A 38 -10.39 -2.02 5.08
N GLU A 39 -11.60 -2.41 4.70
CA GLU A 39 -12.42 -1.67 3.74
C GLU A 39 -12.82 -0.28 4.24
N LEU A 40 -13.11 -0.14 5.54
CA LEU A 40 -13.44 1.16 6.11
C LEU A 40 -12.22 2.07 6.19
N VAL A 41 -11.06 1.56 6.62
CA VAL A 41 -9.80 2.33 6.67
C VAL A 41 -9.31 2.73 5.28
N GLU A 42 -9.40 1.83 4.29
CA GLU A 42 -9.05 2.15 2.90
C GLU A 42 -9.91 3.30 2.33
N ASN A 43 -11.22 3.31 2.63
CA ASN A 43 -12.10 4.40 2.22
C ASN A 43 -11.74 5.72 2.90
N SER A 44 -11.42 5.68 4.19
CA SER A 44 -10.97 6.86 4.97
C SER A 44 -9.67 7.45 4.43
N LEU A 45 -8.68 6.59 4.11
CA LEU A 45 -7.43 7.02 3.49
C LEU A 45 -7.63 7.55 2.06
N ASP A 46 -8.54 6.97 1.27
CA ASP A 46 -8.86 7.51 -0.05
C ASP A 46 -9.54 8.88 0.03
N ALA A 47 -10.43 9.09 1.04
CA ALA A 47 -11.11 10.36 1.25
C ALA A 47 -10.16 11.50 1.66
N THR A 48 -9.04 11.16 2.26
CA THR A 48 -8.00 12.13 2.68
C THR A 48 -6.94 12.32 1.59
N ASP A 49 -6.32 11.23 1.09
CA ASP A 49 -5.21 11.27 0.11
C ASP A 49 -5.62 11.96 -1.21
N THR A 50 -6.82 11.66 -1.71
CA THR A 50 -7.32 12.23 -2.96
C THR A 50 -7.50 13.74 -2.90
N HIS A 51 -7.74 14.27 -1.69
CA HIS A 51 -8.03 15.68 -1.46
C HIS A 51 -6.89 16.44 -0.77
N ASN A 52 -5.71 15.81 -0.66
CA ASN A 52 -4.52 16.36 -0.02
C ASN A 52 -4.80 16.84 1.42
N ILE A 53 -5.53 16.02 2.18
CA ILE A 53 -5.83 16.22 3.60
C ILE A 53 -4.95 15.28 4.39
N TYR A 54 -4.22 15.78 5.41
CA TYR A 54 -3.45 14.92 6.30
C TYR A 54 -4.39 14.00 7.08
N PRO A 55 -4.24 12.66 6.93
CA PRO A 55 -5.19 11.74 7.55
C PRO A 55 -5.08 11.74 9.07
N ASP A 56 -6.23 11.87 9.72
CA ASP A 56 -6.43 11.59 11.14
C ASP A 56 -7.51 10.49 11.22
N ILE A 57 -7.07 9.24 11.42
CA ILE A 57 -7.93 8.06 11.37
C ILE A 57 -8.08 7.48 12.76
N LYS A 58 -9.34 7.26 13.18
CA LYS A 58 -9.67 6.60 14.44
C LYS A 58 -10.40 5.30 14.17
N ILE A 59 -9.88 4.20 14.69
CA ILE A 59 -10.40 2.85 14.53
C ILE A 59 -10.72 2.31 15.92
N ILE A 60 -11.94 1.85 16.14
CA ILE A 60 -12.35 1.23 17.41
C ILE A 60 -13.07 -0.07 17.09
N ILE A 61 -12.65 -1.14 17.74
CA ILE A 61 -13.38 -2.39 17.75
C ILE A 61 -13.82 -2.63 19.19
N ASP A 62 -15.13 -2.73 19.41
CA ASP A 62 -15.70 -3.09 20.70
C ASP A 62 -16.47 -4.41 20.59
N LYS A 63 -16.39 -5.24 21.63
CA LYS A 63 -17.24 -6.44 21.74
C LYS A 63 -18.59 -6.00 22.33
N GLU A 64 -19.66 -6.20 21.57
CA GLU A 64 -21.02 -5.72 21.93
C GLU A 64 -21.73 -6.68 22.89
N ASP A 65 -21.52 -7.98 22.73
CA ASP A 65 -22.11 -9.01 23.56
C ASP A 65 -21.04 -10.08 23.92
N SER A 66 -20.96 -10.42 25.20
CA SER A 66 -20.02 -11.42 25.69
C SER A 66 -20.44 -12.86 25.36
N SER A 67 -21.74 -13.11 25.17
CA SER A 67 -22.30 -14.43 24.86
C SER A 67 -22.31 -14.75 23.37
N GLU A 68 -22.43 -13.73 22.54
CA GLU A 68 -22.39 -13.84 21.08
C GLU A 68 -21.13 -13.15 20.55
N GLU A 69 -20.44 -13.73 19.61
CA GLU A 69 -19.23 -13.13 18.99
C GLU A 69 -19.62 -11.95 18.06
N ILE A 70 -20.34 -10.97 18.64
CA ILE A 70 -20.78 -9.74 17.96
C ILE A 70 -19.83 -8.61 18.32
N TYR A 71 -19.32 -7.95 17.29
CA TYR A 71 -18.41 -6.82 17.40
C TYR A 71 -18.97 -5.62 16.67
N SER A 72 -18.71 -4.41 17.19
CA SER A 72 -18.83 -3.18 16.43
C SER A 72 -17.47 -2.74 15.91
N VAL A 73 -17.40 -2.33 14.65
CA VAL A 73 -16.25 -1.70 14.03
C VAL A 73 -16.60 -0.26 13.73
N TYR A 74 -15.93 0.67 14.38
CA TYR A 74 -16.06 2.10 14.17
C TYR A 74 -14.80 2.65 13.53
N VAL A 75 -14.97 3.36 12.40
CA VAL A 75 -13.86 4.09 11.74
C VAL A 75 -14.31 5.51 11.47
N GLU A 76 -13.50 6.46 11.88
CA GLU A 76 -13.70 7.90 11.69
C GLU A 76 -12.49 8.49 10.98
N ASP A 77 -12.75 9.37 10.00
CA ASP A 77 -11.75 10.15 9.29
C ASP A 77 -12.07 11.64 9.28
N ASN A 78 -11.07 12.44 8.97
CA ASN A 78 -11.17 13.86 8.71
C ASN A 78 -11.13 14.20 7.22
N GLY A 79 -11.60 13.29 6.36
CA GLY A 79 -11.59 13.46 4.90
C GLY A 79 -12.58 14.51 4.39
N ILE A 80 -12.84 14.48 3.07
CA ILE A 80 -13.73 15.46 2.42
C ILE A 80 -15.19 15.37 2.89
N GLY A 81 -15.60 14.24 3.52
CA GLY A 81 -16.99 13.94 3.84
C GLY A 81 -17.84 13.54 2.62
N ILE A 82 -19.05 13.06 2.87
CA ILE A 82 -19.99 12.60 1.83
C ILE A 82 -21.20 13.54 1.83
N PRO A 83 -21.60 14.10 0.69
CA PRO A 83 -22.83 14.91 0.58
C PRO A 83 -24.07 14.10 1.01
N PRO A 84 -25.02 14.72 1.73
CA PRO A 84 -26.15 13.99 2.36
C PRO A 84 -27.00 13.19 1.37
N ASN A 85 -27.22 13.71 0.18
CA ASN A 85 -27.98 13.02 -0.88
C ASN A 85 -27.30 11.75 -1.41
N HIS A 86 -26.00 11.56 -1.17
CA HIS A 86 -25.23 10.39 -1.58
C HIS A 86 -25.04 9.36 -0.46
N ILE A 87 -25.16 9.74 0.82
CA ILE A 87 -24.90 8.85 1.95
C ILE A 87 -25.75 7.57 1.90
N PRO A 88 -27.09 7.64 1.70
CA PRO A 88 -27.89 6.42 1.66
C PRO A 88 -27.43 5.43 0.59
N ASN A 89 -27.23 5.90 -0.63
CA ASN A 89 -26.77 5.05 -1.74
C ASN A 89 -25.32 4.59 -1.56
N ALA A 90 -24.46 5.40 -0.96
CA ALA A 90 -23.07 5.04 -0.73
C ALA A 90 -22.89 3.85 0.21
N PHE A 91 -23.83 3.59 1.11
CA PHE A 91 -23.80 2.47 2.06
C PHE A 91 -24.92 1.44 1.85
N GLY A 92 -26.03 1.84 1.25
CA GLY A 92 -27.24 1.01 1.08
C GLY A 92 -27.49 0.47 -0.32
N ARG A 93 -26.63 0.78 -1.31
CA ARG A 93 -26.80 0.31 -2.69
C ARG A 93 -25.51 -0.31 -3.24
N VAL A 94 -25.54 -1.60 -3.53
CA VAL A 94 -24.40 -2.32 -4.12
C VAL A 94 -24.16 -1.81 -5.54
N LEU A 95 -22.89 -1.70 -5.95
CA LEU A 95 -22.48 -1.13 -7.24
C LEU A 95 -22.80 0.37 -7.43
N TYR A 96 -23.00 1.13 -6.35
CA TYR A 96 -23.05 2.60 -6.40
C TYR A 96 -21.75 3.19 -5.85
N SER A 97 -20.98 3.93 -6.65
CA SER A 97 -19.68 4.43 -6.22
C SER A 97 -19.25 5.66 -7.02
N SER A 98 -18.50 6.57 -6.38
CA SER A 98 -17.74 7.63 -7.03
C SER A 98 -16.40 7.16 -7.64
N LYS A 99 -16.08 5.87 -7.47
CA LYS A 99 -14.79 5.29 -7.90
C LYS A 99 -14.83 4.66 -9.31
N TYR A 100 -15.93 4.80 -10.05
CA TYR A 100 -16.05 4.33 -11.44
C TYR A 100 -15.40 5.30 -12.45
N VAL A 101 -14.25 5.81 -12.09
CA VAL A 101 -13.39 6.65 -12.94
C VAL A 101 -12.00 6.02 -12.98
N LEU A 102 -11.29 6.20 -14.10
CA LEU A 102 -9.95 5.66 -14.23
C LEU A 102 -8.97 6.50 -13.42
N ARG A 103 -8.78 6.10 -12.16
CA ARG A 103 -7.89 6.74 -11.18
C ARG A 103 -7.33 5.69 -10.24
N GLN A 104 -6.08 5.87 -9.82
CA GLN A 104 -5.51 5.04 -8.75
C GLN A 104 -6.31 5.23 -7.46
N THR A 105 -6.87 4.17 -6.92
CA THR A 105 -7.60 4.14 -5.65
C THR A 105 -7.30 2.82 -4.93
N ARG A 106 -7.48 2.80 -3.61
CA ARG A 106 -7.42 1.56 -2.82
C ARG A 106 -8.61 0.65 -3.16
N GLY A 107 -9.81 1.21 -3.19
CA GLY A 107 -11.03 0.49 -3.54
C GLY A 107 -11.40 0.64 -5.02
N MET A 108 -11.27 -0.41 -5.86
CA MET A 108 -11.58 -0.34 -7.30
C MET A 108 -13.05 -0.52 -7.63
N PHE A 109 -13.74 -1.45 -6.96
CA PHE A 109 -15.08 -1.90 -7.38
C PHE A 109 -16.24 -1.19 -6.67
N GLY A 110 -15.97 -0.29 -5.71
CA GLY A 110 -17.01 0.35 -4.91
C GLY A 110 -17.90 -0.64 -4.12
N LEU A 111 -17.38 -1.84 -3.87
CA LEU A 111 -18.10 -2.93 -3.19
C LEU A 111 -17.79 -2.99 -1.69
N GLY A 112 -16.57 -2.68 -1.26
CA GLY A 112 -16.06 -3.00 0.05
C GLY A 112 -16.96 -2.62 1.22
N ALA A 113 -17.23 -1.33 1.42
CA ALA A 113 -18.10 -0.87 2.51
C ALA A 113 -19.51 -1.49 2.44
N LYS A 114 -20.08 -1.70 1.23
CA LYS A 114 -21.40 -2.32 1.07
C LYS A 114 -21.39 -3.79 1.47
N MET A 115 -20.30 -4.48 1.19
CA MET A 115 -20.12 -5.88 1.62
C MET A 115 -19.98 -5.99 3.14
N VAL A 116 -19.31 -5.03 3.78
CA VAL A 116 -19.27 -4.93 5.25
C VAL A 116 -20.68 -4.72 5.81
N VAL A 117 -21.43 -3.75 5.25
CA VAL A 117 -22.82 -3.48 5.66
C VAL A 117 -23.73 -4.70 5.45
N LEU A 118 -23.65 -5.33 4.29
CA LEU A 118 -24.45 -6.51 3.95
C LEU A 118 -24.13 -7.69 4.88
N TYR A 119 -22.84 -7.94 5.17
CA TYR A 119 -22.43 -8.99 6.08
C TYR A 119 -22.92 -8.73 7.53
N GLY A 120 -22.81 -7.49 8.00
CA GLY A 120 -23.35 -7.07 9.30
C GLY A 120 -24.85 -7.28 9.38
N GLN A 121 -25.59 -6.86 8.35
CA GLN A 121 -27.04 -7.05 8.26
C GLN A 121 -27.43 -8.53 8.25
N ILE A 122 -26.70 -9.39 7.53
CA ILE A 122 -26.96 -10.84 7.48
C ILE A 122 -26.70 -11.50 8.82
N THR A 123 -25.66 -11.12 9.53
CA THR A 123 -25.18 -11.83 10.72
C THR A 123 -25.75 -11.32 12.03
N VAL A 124 -26.10 -10.03 12.08
CA VAL A 124 -26.56 -9.36 13.32
C VAL A 124 -27.93 -8.70 13.15
N GLY A 125 -28.34 -8.37 11.92
CA GLY A 125 -29.62 -7.71 11.66
C GLY A 125 -29.68 -6.23 12.07
N ARG A 126 -28.53 -5.60 12.40
CA ARG A 126 -28.45 -4.19 12.81
C ARG A 126 -28.08 -3.30 11.63
N PRO A 127 -28.60 -2.04 11.58
CA PRO A 127 -28.24 -1.08 10.55
C PRO A 127 -26.78 -0.62 10.68
N VAL A 128 -26.20 -0.17 9.57
CA VAL A 128 -24.97 0.65 9.61
C VAL A 128 -25.34 2.05 10.08
N GLU A 129 -24.51 2.61 10.95
CA GLU A 129 -24.59 4.00 11.39
C GLU A 129 -23.54 4.82 10.67
N VAL A 130 -23.96 5.87 9.97
CA VAL A 130 -23.07 6.75 9.21
C VAL A 130 -23.27 8.18 9.67
N THR A 131 -22.19 8.84 10.05
CA THR A 131 -22.19 10.27 10.36
C THR A 131 -21.21 10.92 9.38
N SER A 132 -21.64 11.98 8.68
CA SER A 132 -20.75 12.69 7.76
C SER A 132 -21.07 14.17 7.67
N SER A 133 -20.03 14.97 7.45
CA SER A 133 -20.13 16.38 7.12
C SER A 133 -19.16 16.69 5.99
N PRO A 134 -19.63 17.14 4.81
CA PRO A 134 -18.74 17.61 3.77
C PRO A 134 -17.94 18.84 4.25
N ARG A 135 -16.70 18.96 3.77
CA ARG A 135 -15.83 20.09 4.10
C ARG A 135 -16.52 21.43 3.77
N GLY A 136 -16.58 22.32 4.77
CA GLY A 136 -17.23 23.64 4.65
C GLY A 136 -18.75 23.64 4.90
N PHE A 137 -19.35 22.50 5.23
CA PHE A 137 -20.78 22.47 5.59
C PHE A 137 -20.99 22.84 7.05
N SER A 138 -22.07 23.59 7.30
CA SER A 138 -22.52 23.99 8.65
C SER A 138 -23.37 22.91 9.36
N LYS A 139 -23.54 21.75 8.77
CA LYS A 139 -24.39 20.66 9.28
C LYS A 139 -23.67 19.33 9.26
N ILE A 140 -23.96 18.51 10.26
CA ILE A 140 -23.55 17.10 10.35
C ILE A 140 -24.80 16.26 10.12
N TYR A 141 -24.68 15.26 9.26
CA TYR A 141 -25.75 14.35 8.88
C TYR A 141 -25.49 12.97 9.46
N ARG A 142 -26.46 12.38 10.12
CA ARG A 142 -26.39 11.02 10.67
C ARG A 142 -27.52 10.19 10.11
N TYR A 143 -27.17 8.98 9.67
CA TYR A 143 -28.09 8.01 9.08
C TYR A 143 -27.94 6.65 9.75
N LYS A 144 -29.07 5.91 9.89
CA LYS A 144 -29.08 4.45 10.09
C LYS A 144 -29.67 3.82 8.85
N ILE A 145 -28.89 2.97 8.21
CA ILE A 145 -29.19 2.46 6.86
C ILE A 145 -29.12 0.93 6.86
N MET A 146 -30.05 0.31 6.15
CA MET A 146 -30.02 -1.10 5.74
C MET A 146 -30.08 -1.22 4.22
N ILE A 147 -29.77 -2.40 3.70
CA ILE A 147 -29.85 -2.72 2.28
C ILE A 147 -31.13 -3.49 2.01
N ASP A 148 -31.99 -3.00 1.12
CA ASP A 148 -33.02 -3.85 0.51
C ASP A 148 -32.35 -4.83 -0.45
N ILE A 149 -32.21 -6.07 0.00
CA ILE A 149 -31.49 -7.12 -0.74
C ILE A 149 -32.19 -7.44 -2.07
N LYS A 150 -33.52 -7.37 -2.10
CA LYS A 150 -34.27 -7.70 -3.29
C LYS A 150 -34.20 -6.63 -4.37
N ASN A 151 -34.31 -5.36 -3.97
CA ASN A 151 -34.39 -4.23 -4.89
C ASN A 151 -33.03 -3.53 -5.09
N ASN A 152 -32.02 -3.87 -4.26
CA ASN A 152 -30.68 -3.21 -4.24
C ASN A 152 -30.79 -1.70 -4.00
N GLU A 153 -31.57 -1.32 -3.00
CA GLU A 153 -31.82 0.08 -2.64
C GLU A 153 -31.58 0.30 -1.13
N PRO A 154 -31.24 1.55 -0.71
CA PRO A 154 -31.11 1.86 0.71
C PRO A 154 -32.45 1.93 1.41
N ILE A 155 -32.56 1.32 2.60
CA ILE A 155 -33.62 1.51 3.56
C ILE A 155 -33.10 2.45 4.65
N ILE A 156 -33.62 3.68 4.69
CA ILE A 156 -33.29 4.66 5.72
C ILE A 156 -34.18 4.44 6.92
N LEU A 157 -33.63 4.01 8.05
CA LEU A 157 -34.37 3.79 9.30
C LEU A 157 -34.41 5.05 10.16
N GLU A 158 -33.33 5.86 10.11
CA GLU A 158 -33.21 7.09 10.86
C GLU A 158 -32.38 8.10 10.06
N GLU A 159 -32.83 9.34 10.05
CA GLU A 159 -32.07 10.49 9.53
C GLU A 159 -32.11 11.61 10.58
N SER A 160 -30.96 12.14 10.93
CA SER A 160 -30.84 13.24 11.88
C SER A 160 -29.80 14.25 11.39
N VAL A 161 -30.08 15.53 11.65
CA VAL A 161 -29.22 16.64 11.22
C VAL A 161 -28.89 17.50 12.45
N TYR A 162 -27.59 17.75 12.64
CA TYR A 162 -27.06 18.54 13.77
C TYR A 162 -26.28 19.74 13.24
N PRO A 163 -26.21 20.85 13.99
CA PRO A 163 -25.32 21.95 13.66
C PRO A 163 -23.85 21.53 13.81
N ASN A 164 -23.01 21.93 12.86
CA ASN A 164 -21.57 21.68 12.87
C ASN A 164 -20.83 22.86 13.50
N ILE A 165 -20.92 22.97 14.82
CA ILE A 165 -20.35 24.10 15.58
C ILE A 165 -18.82 24.12 15.52
N ASN A 166 -18.19 22.93 15.49
CA ASN A 166 -16.73 22.79 15.54
C ASN A 166 -16.08 22.76 14.14
N GLY A 167 -16.86 22.91 13.07
CA GLY A 167 -16.34 22.84 11.71
C GLY A 167 -15.76 21.48 11.34
N TRP A 168 -16.17 20.39 12.03
CA TRP A 168 -15.74 19.03 11.72
C TRP A 168 -16.14 18.64 10.29
N HIS A 169 -15.23 17.96 9.59
CA HIS A 169 -15.52 17.37 8.28
C HIS A 169 -14.91 15.98 8.21
N GLY A 170 -15.53 15.10 7.43
CA GLY A 170 -15.11 13.71 7.30
C GLY A 170 -16.30 12.77 7.36
N THR A 171 -16.00 11.51 7.62
CA THR A 171 -17.00 10.45 7.73
C THR A 171 -16.67 9.53 8.89
N ALA A 172 -17.68 9.21 9.70
CA ALA A 172 -17.61 8.17 10.72
C ALA A 172 -18.63 7.09 10.40
N VAL A 173 -18.18 5.83 10.40
CA VAL A 173 -18.98 4.65 10.08
C VAL A 173 -18.89 3.67 11.23
N ARG A 174 -20.03 3.18 11.70
CA ARG A 174 -20.12 2.06 12.67
C ARG A 174 -20.93 0.93 12.08
N VAL A 175 -20.33 -0.26 12.05
CA VAL A 175 -20.98 -1.47 11.57
C VAL A 175 -20.94 -2.53 12.67
N PHE A 176 -22.02 -3.29 12.81
CA PHE A 176 -22.15 -4.40 13.74
C PHE A 176 -22.09 -5.71 12.95
N LEU A 177 -21.24 -6.64 13.35
CA LEU A 177 -21.06 -7.88 12.61
C LEU A 177 -20.61 -9.02 13.53
N LYS A 178 -20.89 -10.24 13.10
CA LYS A 178 -20.33 -11.42 13.74
C LYS A 178 -18.85 -11.54 13.37
N GLY A 179 -17.97 -11.57 14.38
CA GLY A 179 -16.54 -11.59 14.23
C GLY A 179 -15.85 -12.65 15.09
N ASP A 180 -14.55 -12.83 14.91
CA ASP A 180 -13.70 -13.65 15.79
C ASP A 180 -12.40 -12.86 16.00
N TRP A 181 -12.36 -12.16 17.13
CA TRP A 181 -11.20 -11.34 17.49
C TRP A 181 -9.95 -12.18 17.73
N GLN A 182 -10.08 -13.31 18.43
CA GLN A 182 -8.93 -14.12 18.80
C GLN A 182 -8.15 -14.60 17.56
N ARG A 183 -8.86 -15.02 16.52
CA ARG A 183 -8.23 -15.46 15.27
C ARG A 183 -7.82 -14.33 14.35
N SER A 184 -8.45 -13.17 14.43
CA SER A 184 -8.17 -12.02 13.53
C SER A 184 -7.19 -11.01 14.13
N LYS A 185 -6.97 -10.98 15.44
CA LYS A 185 -6.16 -10.02 16.19
C LYS A 185 -4.81 -9.72 15.52
N ASN A 186 -4.01 -10.75 15.31
CA ASN A 186 -2.67 -10.59 14.74
C ASN A 186 -2.70 -9.99 13.32
N LYS A 187 -3.67 -10.38 12.50
CA LYS A 187 -3.83 -9.85 11.13
C LYS A 187 -4.30 -8.39 11.13
N ILE A 188 -5.22 -8.02 12.03
CA ILE A 188 -5.69 -6.63 12.15
C ILE A 188 -4.58 -5.73 12.67
N LEU A 189 -3.84 -6.15 13.70
CA LEU A 189 -2.68 -5.42 14.22
C LEU A 189 -1.61 -5.24 13.15
N ASP A 190 -1.29 -6.30 12.39
CA ASP A 190 -0.30 -6.23 11.30
C ASP A 190 -0.79 -5.32 10.17
N TYR A 191 -2.09 -5.35 9.83
CA TYR A 191 -2.68 -4.43 8.85
C TYR A 191 -2.52 -2.96 9.25
N VAL A 192 -2.89 -2.61 10.49
CA VAL A 192 -2.78 -1.23 10.98
C VAL A 192 -1.31 -0.79 11.02
N LYS A 193 -0.43 -1.67 11.53
CA LYS A 193 1.02 -1.45 11.58
C LYS A 193 1.61 -1.22 10.18
N ARG A 194 1.31 -2.09 9.22
CA ARG A 194 1.80 -1.96 7.83
C ARG A 194 1.22 -0.74 7.13
N THR A 195 -0.03 -0.39 7.42
CA THR A 195 -0.63 0.86 6.92
C THR A 195 0.15 2.08 7.45
N ALA A 196 0.49 2.11 8.74
CA ALA A 196 1.28 3.20 9.32
C ALA A 196 2.69 3.32 8.72
N ILE A 197 3.33 2.20 8.31
CA ILE A 197 4.64 2.22 7.63
C ILE A 197 4.59 3.05 6.34
N ILE A 198 3.55 2.86 5.52
CA ILE A 198 3.46 3.52 4.21
C ILE A 198 2.70 4.83 4.22
N THR A 199 2.09 5.18 5.35
CA THR A 199 1.40 6.46 5.56
C THR A 199 2.02 7.24 6.72
N PRO A 200 3.34 7.54 6.73
CA PRO A 200 3.99 8.24 7.84
C PRO A 200 3.50 9.69 8.00
N TYR A 201 2.67 10.17 7.10
CA TYR A 201 1.98 11.46 7.12
C TYR A 201 0.59 11.41 7.78
N ALA A 202 0.17 10.25 8.31
CA ALA A 202 -1.12 10.05 8.97
C ALA A 202 -0.96 9.94 10.49
N ASN A 203 -1.99 10.35 11.24
CA ASN A 203 -2.23 9.88 12.59
C ASN A 203 -3.22 8.72 12.53
N ILE A 204 -2.88 7.59 13.15
CA ILE A 204 -3.77 6.43 13.21
C ILE A 204 -3.90 6.02 14.68
N LEU A 205 -5.11 6.11 15.21
CA LEU A 205 -5.46 5.61 16.53
C LEU A 205 -6.28 4.33 16.36
N PHE A 206 -5.84 3.24 16.94
CA PHE A 206 -6.56 1.98 16.97
C PHE A 206 -6.78 1.53 18.41
N LYS A 207 -8.05 1.32 18.80
CA LYS A 207 -8.45 0.72 20.08
C LYS A 207 -9.01 -0.67 19.79
N ASP A 208 -8.44 -1.69 20.41
CA ASP A 208 -8.89 -3.07 20.28
C ASP A 208 -10.01 -3.43 21.30
N PRO A 209 -10.69 -4.58 21.14
CA PRO A 209 -11.75 -5.00 22.07
C PRO A 209 -11.28 -5.29 23.49
N GLU A 210 -9.98 -5.46 23.72
CA GLU A 210 -9.37 -5.68 25.03
C GLU A 210 -9.05 -4.34 25.73
N GLY A 211 -9.33 -3.20 25.06
CA GLY A 211 -9.10 -1.85 25.56
C GLY A 211 -7.69 -1.32 25.33
N VAL A 212 -6.82 -2.07 24.64
CA VAL A 212 -5.46 -1.62 24.29
C VAL A 212 -5.53 -0.58 23.19
N ILE A 213 -4.81 0.52 23.37
CA ILE A 213 -4.74 1.61 22.41
C ILE A 213 -3.37 1.60 21.72
N TYR A 214 -3.39 1.54 20.40
CA TYR A 214 -2.23 1.67 19.53
C TYR A 214 -2.30 3.01 18.83
N TYR A 215 -1.27 3.85 18.97
CA TYR A 215 -1.22 5.16 18.35
C TYR A 215 0.02 5.30 17.48
N TYR A 216 -0.20 5.53 16.19
CA TYR A 216 0.84 5.83 15.22
C TYR A 216 0.76 7.31 14.87
N GLN A 217 1.69 8.07 15.42
CA GLN A 217 1.75 9.51 15.23
C GLN A 217 2.28 9.86 13.84
N ARG A 218 1.78 10.93 13.26
CA ARG A 218 2.32 11.56 12.05
C ARG A 218 3.78 11.95 12.26
N LEU A 219 4.64 11.49 11.35
CA LEU A 219 6.09 11.69 11.40
C LEU A 219 6.56 12.79 10.45
N THR A 220 5.77 13.13 9.45
CA THR A 220 6.13 14.09 8.40
C THR A 220 4.90 14.83 7.87
N ASN A 221 5.14 16.07 7.41
CA ASN A 221 4.14 16.87 6.70
C ASN A 221 4.27 16.75 5.17
N LYS A 222 4.99 15.74 4.67
CA LYS A 222 5.03 15.42 3.23
C LYS A 222 4.01 14.35 2.93
N MET A 223 3.21 14.57 1.89
CA MET A 223 2.26 13.59 1.37
C MET A 223 2.61 13.21 -0.07
N PRO A 224 2.24 12.02 -0.54
CA PRO A 224 2.26 11.70 -1.95
C PRO A 224 1.38 12.66 -2.75
N LYS A 225 1.70 12.88 -4.00
CA LYS A 225 0.80 13.64 -4.89
C LYS A 225 -0.58 12.97 -4.93
N PRO A 226 -1.69 13.73 -4.87
CA PRO A 226 -3.01 13.15 -5.06
C PRO A 226 -3.12 12.43 -6.41
N PRO A 227 -3.73 11.25 -6.46
CA PRO A 227 -3.98 10.56 -7.73
C PRO A 227 -4.97 11.37 -8.59
N LYS A 228 -4.73 11.41 -9.89
CA LYS A 228 -5.58 12.14 -10.83
C LYS A 228 -6.37 11.17 -11.70
N GLU A 229 -7.53 11.63 -12.14
CA GLU A 229 -8.29 10.93 -13.18
C GLU A 229 -7.57 11.05 -14.52
N VAL A 230 -7.59 9.97 -15.30
CA VAL A 230 -6.97 9.91 -16.62
C VAL A 230 -7.94 9.30 -17.63
N LYS A 231 -7.80 9.69 -18.90
CA LYS A 231 -8.51 9.03 -20.00
C LYS A 231 -7.90 7.66 -20.26
N PRO A 232 -8.70 6.70 -20.75
CA PRO A 232 -8.16 5.39 -21.08
C PRO A 232 -7.11 5.48 -22.20
N HIS A 233 -6.05 4.70 -22.08
CA HIS A 233 -5.09 4.52 -23.15
C HIS A 233 -5.69 3.62 -24.24
N PRO A 234 -5.48 3.88 -25.55
CA PRO A 234 -6.10 3.11 -26.61
C PRO A 234 -5.90 1.59 -26.50
N ARG A 235 -4.69 1.15 -26.10
CA ARG A 235 -4.38 -0.28 -25.92
C ARG A 235 -5.02 -0.93 -24.69
N GLY A 236 -5.64 -0.16 -23.81
CA GLY A 236 -6.31 -0.65 -22.60
C GLY A 236 -7.84 -0.75 -22.73
N VAL A 237 -8.37 -0.55 -23.93
CA VAL A 237 -9.81 -0.53 -24.18
C VAL A 237 -10.23 -1.74 -24.99
N ASP A 238 -11.21 -2.47 -24.48
CA ASP A 238 -11.88 -3.58 -25.16
C ASP A 238 -13.13 -3.11 -25.94
N LEU A 239 -13.79 -4.04 -26.61
CA LEU A 239 -14.93 -3.74 -27.46
C LEU A 239 -16.13 -3.16 -26.67
N GLU A 240 -16.38 -3.68 -25.48
CA GLU A 240 -17.52 -3.21 -24.66
C GLU A 240 -17.24 -1.83 -24.10
N THR A 241 -16.03 -1.60 -23.58
CA THR A 241 -15.58 -0.28 -23.12
C THR A 241 -15.66 0.76 -24.25
N LEU A 242 -15.23 0.39 -25.46
CA LEU A 242 -15.29 1.28 -26.63
C LEU A 242 -16.73 1.64 -26.99
N LYS A 243 -17.67 0.69 -26.94
CA LYS A 243 -19.11 0.96 -27.15
C LYS A 243 -19.66 1.93 -26.10
N GLU A 244 -19.36 1.70 -24.82
CA GLU A 244 -19.78 2.59 -23.74
C GLU A 244 -19.22 4.02 -23.93
N MET A 245 -17.95 4.13 -24.30
CA MET A 245 -17.32 5.42 -24.57
C MET A 245 -18.04 6.15 -25.69
N ILE A 246 -18.37 5.46 -26.80
CA ILE A 246 -19.12 6.05 -27.93
C ILE A 246 -20.51 6.54 -27.51
N VAL A 247 -21.21 5.78 -26.66
CA VAL A 247 -22.55 6.16 -26.17
C VAL A 247 -22.48 7.41 -25.28
N ARG A 248 -21.44 7.52 -24.44
CA ARG A 248 -21.24 8.65 -23.50
C ARG A 248 -20.62 9.88 -24.15
N SER A 249 -19.89 9.71 -25.25
CA SER A 249 -19.16 10.78 -25.91
C SER A 249 -20.09 11.84 -26.51
N ARG A 250 -19.67 13.10 -26.42
CA ARG A 250 -20.36 14.25 -26.99
C ARG A 250 -19.93 14.53 -28.42
N VAL A 251 -18.79 14.02 -28.84
CA VAL A 251 -18.27 14.22 -30.20
C VAL A 251 -18.92 13.27 -31.19
N ARG A 252 -18.87 13.63 -32.47
CA ARG A 252 -19.52 12.86 -33.53
C ARG A 252 -18.55 12.23 -34.52
N SER A 253 -17.41 12.90 -34.77
CA SER A 253 -16.42 12.41 -35.74
C SER A 253 -15.47 11.42 -35.09
N LEU A 254 -15.00 10.46 -35.87
CA LEU A 254 -14.03 9.45 -35.40
C LEU A 254 -12.69 10.09 -34.99
N LYS A 255 -12.24 11.12 -35.71
CA LYS A 255 -11.00 11.84 -35.39
C LYS A 255 -11.10 12.52 -34.04
N ASP A 256 -12.15 13.31 -33.81
CA ASP A 256 -12.34 14.03 -32.54
C ASP A 256 -12.54 13.06 -31.39
N PHE A 257 -13.26 11.95 -31.62
CA PHE A 257 -13.43 10.90 -30.62
C PHE A 257 -12.09 10.31 -30.15
N LEU A 258 -11.20 9.96 -31.08
CA LEU A 258 -9.88 9.43 -30.73
C LEU A 258 -9.02 10.46 -30.00
N MET A 259 -9.12 11.74 -30.36
CA MET A 259 -8.35 12.81 -29.71
C MET A 259 -8.90 13.20 -28.33
N GLU A 260 -10.23 13.21 -28.17
CA GLU A 260 -10.86 13.68 -26.94
C GLU A 260 -11.04 12.61 -25.89
N GLU A 261 -11.27 11.36 -26.28
CA GLU A 261 -11.63 10.30 -25.32
C GLU A 261 -10.43 9.44 -24.90
N PHE A 262 -9.30 9.51 -25.61
CA PHE A 262 -8.13 8.70 -25.29
C PHE A 262 -6.94 9.52 -24.80
N GLU A 263 -6.15 8.90 -23.93
CA GLU A 263 -4.88 9.45 -23.47
C GLU A 263 -3.83 9.39 -24.58
N GLY A 264 -3.08 10.48 -24.75
CA GLY A 264 -1.88 10.51 -25.60
C GLY A 264 -2.15 10.44 -27.11
N VAL A 265 -3.40 10.57 -27.55
CA VAL A 265 -3.78 10.57 -28.96
C VAL A 265 -3.91 11.99 -29.46
N GLY A 266 -2.90 12.46 -30.20
CA GLY A 266 -2.94 13.72 -30.94
C GLY A 266 -3.42 13.52 -32.38
N GLU A 267 -3.49 14.61 -33.14
CA GLU A 267 -4.00 14.65 -34.51
C GLU A 267 -3.29 13.62 -35.43
N LYS A 268 -1.95 13.61 -35.44
CA LYS A 268 -1.16 12.67 -36.26
C LYS A 268 -1.44 11.21 -35.91
N THR A 269 -1.55 10.91 -34.62
CA THR A 269 -1.83 9.55 -34.11
C THR A 269 -3.25 9.14 -34.51
N ALA A 270 -4.24 10.01 -34.32
CA ALA A 270 -5.62 9.75 -34.72
C ALA A 270 -5.74 9.47 -36.21
N GLU A 271 -5.12 10.29 -37.06
CA GLU A 271 -5.12 10.10 -38.53
C GLU A 271 -4.39 8.82 -38.94
N GLY A 272 -3.29 8.46 -38.25
CA GLY A 272 -2.57 7.21 -38.50
C GLY A 272 -3.43 5.98 -38.21
N ILE A 273 -4.11 5.95 -37.05
CA ILE A 273 -5.03 4.87 -36.66
C ILE A 273 -6.20 4.77 -37.65
N ILE A 274 -6.82 5.92 -38.00
CA ILE A 274 -7.96 5.98 -38.93
C ILE A 274 -7.57 5.43 -40.31
N ARG A 275 -6.39 5.82 -40.82
CA ARG A 275 -5.86 5.33 -42.10
C ARG A 275 -5.61 3.82 -42.05
N LEU A 276 -5.02 3.32 -40.96
CA LEU A 276 -4.75 1.90 -40.79
C LEU A 276 -6.04 1.08 -40.70
N ALA A 277 -7.09 1.64 -40.10
CA ALA A 277 -8.41 1.02 -40.00
C ALA A 277 -9.23 1.11 -41.32
N GLY A 278 -8.79 1.92 -42.29
CA GLY A 278 -9.50 2.13 -43.55
C GLY A 278 -10.76 3.01 -43.44
N PHE A 279 -10.80 3.89 -42.44
CA PHE A 279 -11.92 4.78 -42.19
C PHE A 279 -11.66 6.21 -42.67
N ARG A 280 -12.69 7.08 -42.64
CA ARG A 280 -12.59 8.50 -42.87
C ARG A 280 -12.57 9.28 -41.56
N SER A 281 -11.82 10.37 -41.48
CA SER A 281 -11.67 11.19 -40.27
C SER A 281 -13.00 11.78 -39.78
N ASN A 282 -13.90 12.11 -40.69
CA ASN A 282 -15.23 12.66 -40.40
C ASN A 282 -16.33 11.59 -40.26
N GLN A 283 -15.96 10.29 -40.25
CA GLN A 283 -16.93 9.19 -40.08
C GLN A 283 -17.64 9.34 -38.73
N SER A 284 -18.96 9.18 -38.74
CA SER A 284 -19.75 9.25 -37.50
C SER A 284 -19.54 8.00 -36.67
N ILE A 285 -19.06 8.17 -35.42
CA ILE A 285 -18.85 7.07 -34.46
C ILE A 285 -20.16 6.33 -34.12
N ARG A 286 -21.28 7.07 -34.08
CA ARG A 286 -22.60 6.49 -33.76
C ARG A 286 -23.19 5.59 -34.85
N LYS A 287 -22.63 5.64 -36.06
CA LYS A 287 -23.04 4.81 -37.21
C LYS A 287 -22.12 3.63 -37.44
N MET A 288 -21.10 3.46 -36.62
CA MET A 288 -20.15 2.35 -36.74
C MET A 288 -20.81 1.05 -36.27
N SER A 289 -20.68 0.02 -37.10
CA SER A 289 -21.10 -1.34 -36.77
C SER A 289 -20.13 -1.99 -35.76
N ILE A 290 -20.53 -3.11 -35.18
CA ILE A 290 -19.64 -3.90 -34.31
C ILE A 290 -18.37 -4.31 -35.04
N ASP A 291 -18.46 -4.66 -36.32
CA ASP A 291 -17.32 -5.04 -37.14
C ASP A 291 -16.40 -3.85 -37.42
N ASP A 292 -16.93 -2.65 -37.58
CA ASP A 292 -16.13 -1.43 -37.67
C ASP A 292 -15.35 -1.16 -36.37
N LEU A 293 -15.98 -1.37 -35.21
CA LEU A 293 -15.31 -1.22 -33.92
C LEU A 293 -14.20 -2.24 -33.72
N LYS A 294 -14.40 -3.48 -34.15
CA LYS A 294 -13.34 -4.51 -34.13
C LYS A 294 -12.17 -4.12 -35.05
N LYS A 295 -12.44 -3.61 -36.26
CA LYS A 295 -11.40 -3.10 -37.16
C LYS A 295 -10.63 -1.94 -36.56
N LEU A 296 -11.33 -1.03 -35.84
CA LEU A 296 -10.70 0.08 -35.15
C LEU A 296 -9.77 -0.40 -34.03
N LEU A 297 -10.21 -1.35 -33.21
CA LEU A 297 -9.39 -1.95 -32.13
C LEU A 297 -8.17 -2.71 -32.69
N ASP A 298 -8.35 -3.44 -33.80
CA ASP A 298 -7.23 -4.10 -34.49
C ASP A 298 -6.22 -3.06 -35.02
N ALA A 299 -6.67 -1.99 -35.63
CA ALA A 299 -5.81 -0.90 -36.07
C ALA A 299 -5.06 -0.24 -34.90
N ILE A 300 -5.73 0.00 -33.76
CA ILE A 300 -5.11 0.52 -32.54
C ILE A 300 -4.00 -0.42 -32.04
N SER A 301 -4.26 -1.72 -32.03
CA SER A 301 -3.28 -2.73 -31.57
C SER A 301 -2.02 -2.78 -32.45
N ARG A 302 -2.19 -2.62 -33.77
CA ARG A 302 -1.10 -2.64 -34.75
C ARG A 302 -0.37 -1.31 -34.92
N TYR A 303 -0.94 -0.22 -34.41
CA TYR A 303 -0.32 1.11 -34.56
C TYR A 303 0.91 1.22 -33.64
N GLU A 304 2.11 1.26 -34.23
CA GLU A 304 3.38 1.19 -33.47
C GLU A 304 3.73 2.48 -32.74
N ASP A 305 3.39 3.66 -33.30
CA ASP A 305 3.78 4.97 -32.77
C ASP A 305 2.89 5.47 -31.61
N LEU A 306 2.12 4.59 -30.96
CA LEU A 306 1.40 4.97 -29.76
C LEU A 306 2.39 5.25 -28.62
N ARG A 307 2.27 6.43 -28.03
CA ARG A 307 3.02 6.76 -26.81
C ARG A 307 2.63 5.81 -25.69
N ARG A 308 3.58 5.47 -24.83
CA ARG A 308 3.26 4.72 -23.61
C ARG A 308 2.31 5.52 -22.72
N PRO A 309 1.41 4.88 -21.95
CA PRO A 309 0.56 5.58 -20.98
C PRO A 309 1.43 6.38 -20.01
N SER A 310 1.02 7.61 -19.71
CA SER A 310 1.70 8.46 -18.73
C SER A 310 1.49 7.93 -17.31
N ALA A 311 2.49 8.10 -16.46
CA ALA A 311 2.38 7.81 -15.05
C ALA A 311 2.14 9.06 -14.17
N ASP A 312 1.98 10.23 -14.77
CA ASP A 312 1.87 11.51 -14.04
C ASP A 312 0.60 11.61 -13.18
N HIS A 313 -0.40 10.80 -13.50
CA HIS A 313 -1.65 10.68 -12.76
C HIS A 313 -1.58 9.71 -11.57
N LEU A 314 -0.50 8.91 -11.48
CA LEU A 314 -0.29 7.97 -10.38
C LEU A 314 0.26 8.67 -9.13
N SER A 315 0.00 8.06 -8.00
CA SER A 315 0.39 8.50 -6.67
C SER A 315 1.25 7.42 -5.98
N PRO A 316 2.52 7.24 -6.38
CA PRO A 316 3.42 6.37 -5.64
C PRO A 316 3.61 6.88 -4.20
N ILE A 317 4.12 6.03 -3.31
CA ILE A 317 4.44 6.42 -1.92
C ILE A 317 5.61 7.41 -1.93
N GLY A 318 6.65 7.08 -2.67
CA GLY A 318 7.91 7.84 -2.75
C GLY A 318 8.98 7.30 -1.79
N GLU A 319 10.22 7.34 -2.26
CA GLU A 319 11.38 6.78 -1.55
C GLU A 319 11.55 7.33 -0.12
N GLU A 320 11.31 8.64 0.05
CA GLU A 320 11.46 9.31 1.34
C GLU A 320 10.44 8.81 2.37
N LEU A 321 9.17 8.68 1.98
CA LEU A 321 8.12 8.21 2.87
C LEU A 321 8.30 6.74 3.25
N ILE A 322 8.73 5.90 2.31
CA ILE A 322 9.07 4.50 2.58
C ILE A 322 10.20 4.42 3.61
N LYS A 323 11.26 5.21 3.43
CA LYS A 323 12.39 5.26 4.37
C LYS A 323 11.97 5.74 5.76
N ILE A 324 11.18 6.81 5.85
CA ILE A 324 10.68 7.33 7.14
C ILE A 324 9.85 6.25 7.86
N GLY A 325 8.93 5.60 7.16
CA GLY A 325 8.08 4.58 7.75
C GLY A 325 8.85 3.35 8.25
N LEU A 326 9.76 2.83 7.43
CA LEU A 326 10.62 1.69 7.80
C LEU A 326 11.56 2.06 8.96
N ALA A 327 12.19 3.25 8.91
CA ALA A 327 13.10 3.73 9.94
C ALA A 327 12.40 3.89 11.30
N ASN A 328 11.21 4.49 11.33
CA ASN A 328 10.45 4.65 12.57
C ASN A 328 9.98 3.31 13.14
N MET A 329 9.53 2.39 12.27
CA MET A 329 8.94 1.13 12.70
C MET A 329 9.97 0.14 13.23
N PHE A 330 11.13 0.06 12.58
CA PHE A 330 12.12 -0.99 12.86
C PHE A 330 13.43 -0.47 13.44
N LYS A 331 13.66 0.84 13.43
CA LYS A 331 14.93 1.47 13.86
C LYS A 331 16.14 0.73 13.28
N PRO A 332 16.17 0.46 11.97
CA PRO A 332 17.17 -0.37 11.35
C PRO A 332 18.54 0.32 11.34
N GLU A 333 19.59 -0.45 11.19
CA GLU A 333 20.96 0.05 10.97
C GLU A 333 21.15 0.58 9.55
N PHE A 334 20.45 -0.02 8.59
CA PHE A 334 20.43 0.43 7.21
C PHE A 334 18.98 0.45 6.71
N VAL A 335 18.61 1.53 6.03
CA VAL A 335 17.35 1.67 5.32
C VAL A 335 17.55 2.43 4.02
N ASP A 336 17.02 1.90 2.94
CA ASP A 336 16.98 2.61 1.66
C ASP A 336 15.73 2.20 0.87
N ALA A 337 15.34 3.04 -0.09
CA ALA A 337 14.19 2.81 -0.94
C ALA A 337 14.44 3.34 -2.35
N LEU A 338 13.71 2.81 -3.31
CA LEU A 338 13.85 3.14 -4.72
C LEU A 338 12.48 3.12 -5.41
N THR A 339 12.20 4.15 -6.20
CA THR A 339 11.06 4.20 -7.13
C THR A 339 11.56 3.91 -8.54
N ARG A 340 11.06 2.84 -9.14
CA ARG A 340 11.44 2.41 -10.49
C ARG A 340 10.80 3.30 -11.56
N LYS A 341 11.41 3.32 -12.74
CA LYS A 341 10.83 4.03 -13.89
C LYS A 341 9.47 3.41 -14.26
N PRO A 342 8.50 4.24 -14.66
CA PRO A 342 7.19 3.75 -15.06
C PRO A 342 7.28 2.74 -16.20
N ILE A 343 6.49 1.68 -16.11
CA ILE A 343 6.25 0.69 -17.15
C ILE A 343 4.79 0.71 -17.57
N ALA A 344 4.44 -0.04 -18.60
CA ALA A 344 3.07 -0.16 -19.08
C ALA A 344 2.68 -1.63 -19.21
N TYR A 345 1.48 -1.96 -18.76
CA TYR A 345 0.87 -3.28 -18.91
C TYR A 345 -0.60 -3.11 -19.28
N GLU A 346 -1.07 -3.79 -20.32
CA GLU A 346 -2.45 -3.71 -20.83
C GLU A 346 -3.01 -2.28 -20.98
N GLY A 347 -2.17 -1.33 -21.42
CA GLY A 347 -2.58 0.07 -21.59
C GLY A 347 -2.66 0.86 -20.27
N HIS A 348 -2.22 0.33 -19.16
CA HIS A 348 -2.14 1.02 -17.88
C HIS A 348 -0.70 1.29 -17.49
N ALA A 349 -0.42 2.49 -16.99
CA ALA A 349 0.87 2.79 -16.39
C ALA A 349 1.00 2.09 -15.03
N LEU A 350 2.21 1.60 -14.74
CA LEU A 350 2.57 0.98 -13.47
C LEU A 350 3.87 1.60 -12.95
N ILE A 351 3.94 1.80 -11.64
CA ILE A 351 5.18 2.16 -10.95
C ILE A 351 5.45 1.11 -9.88
N VAL A 352 6.67 0.61 -9.84
CA VAL A 352 7.17 -0.29 -8.80
C VAL A 352 8.06 0.49 -7.84
N GLU A 353 7.84 0.33 -6.55
CA GLU A 353 8.68 0.88 -5.50
C GLU A 353 9.19 -0.26 -4.61
N VAL A 354 10.42 -0.16 -4.18
CA VAL A 354 11.07 -1.16 -3.34
C VAL A 354 11.76 -0.47 -2.17
N GLY A 355 11.71 -1.08 -0.99
CA GLY A 355 12.43 -0.65 0.19
C GLY A 355 13.19 -1.82 0.82
N ILE A 356 14.34 -1.56 1.41
CA ILE A 356 15.09 -2.53 2.22
C ILE A 356 15.43 -1.90 3.55
N ALA A 357 15.22 -2.66 4.63
CA ALA A 357 15.68 -2.32 5.97
C ALA A 357 16.45 -3.52 6.55
N PHE A 358 17.57 -3.23 7.25
CA PHE A 358 18.45 -4.26 7.80
C PHE A 358 18.85 -3.90 9.25
N GLY A 359 18.79 -4.89 10.15
CA GLY A 359 19.11 -4.71 11.56
C GLY A 359 17.96 -4.15 12.40
N GLY A 360 18.28 -3.61 13.57
CA GLY A 360 17.31 -3.00 14.49
C GLY A 360 16.32 -4.00 15.09
N SER A 361 15.03 -3.62 15.16
CA SER A 361 13.95 -4.44 15.74
C SER A 361 13.22 -5.32 14.71
N ILE A 362 13.82 -5.53 13.52
CA ILE A 362 13.28 -6.48 12.53
C ILE A 362 13.44 -7.89 13.11
N PRO A 363 12.40 -8.76 13.05
CA PRO A 363 12.52 -10.16 13.43
C PRO A 363 13.62 -10.87 12.64
N GLU A 364 14.39 -11.73 13.31
CA GLU A 364 15.36 -12.58 12.63
C GLU A 364 14.65 -13.63 11.79
N ALA A 365 15.10 -13.80 10.56
CA ALA A 365 14.63 -14.85 9.67
C ALA A 365 15.75 -15.89 9.49
N PRO A 366 15.52 -17.17 9.85
CA PRO A 366 16.54 -18.22 9.74
C PRO A 366 16.83 -18.58 8.27
N PHE A 367 15.84 -18.44 7.39
CA PHE A 367 15.94 -18.78 5.97
C PHE A 367 15.50 -17.60 5.10
N PRO A 368 15.94 -17.55 3.82
CA PRO A 368 15.53 -16.51 2.89
C PRO A 368 14.01 -16.39 2.67
N GLU A 369 13.30 -17.51 2.74
CA GLU A 369 11.84 -17.58 2.61
C GLU A 369 11.11 -16.95 3.81
N GLU A 370 11.79 -16.81 4.95
CA GLU A 370 11.26 -16.20 6.16
C GLU A 370 11.63 -14.70 6.29
N ILE A 371 12.25 -14.11 5.27
CA ILE A 371 12.49 -12.66 5.23
C ILE A 371 11.17 -11.93 5.44
N MET A 372 11.18 -10.89 6.28
CA MET A 372 10.01 -10.07 6.47
C MET A 372 9.65 -9.35 5.16
N LEU A 373 8.68 -9.88 4.43
CA LEU A 373 8.20 -9.30 3.18
C LEU A 373 6.97 -8.43 3.45
N LEU A 374 7.09 -7.15 3.11
CA LEU A 374 6.05 -6.14 3.22
C LEU A 374 5.52 -5.83 1.82
N ARG A 375 4.39 -6.45 1.45
CA ARG A 375 3.79 -6.33 0.10
C ARG A 375 2.67 -5.31 0.09
N TYR A 376 2.65 -4.46 -0.94
CA TYR A 376 1.64 -3.43 -1.11
C TYR A 376 1.20 -3.28 -2.56
N ALA A 377 -0.08 -2.98 -2.76
CA ALA A 377 -0.65 -2.58 -4.04
C ALA A 377 -1.56 -1.37 -3.85
N ASN A 378 -1.35 -0.29 -4.60
CA ASN A 378 -2.06 0.98 -4.43
C ASN A 378 -2.14 1.45 -2.96
N LYS A 379 -1.03 1.31 -2.22
CA LYS A 379 -0.91 1.66 -0.80
C LYS A 379 -1.79 0.80 0.13
N ILE A 380 -2.13 -0.43 -0.29
CA ILE A 380 -2.85 -1.42 0.51
C ILE A 380 -1.87 -2.49 0.96
N PRO A 381 -1.75 -2.80 2.27
CA PRO A 381 -1.02 -3.96 2.73
C PRO A 381 -1.66 -5.28 2.25
N LEU A 382 -0.89 -6.17 1.67
CA LEU A 382 -1.33 -7.50 1.23
C LEU A 382 -0.89 -8.54 2.27
N LEU A 383 -1.84 -9.10 3.04
CA LEU A 383 -1.54 -9.95 4.19
C LEU A 383 -1.85 -11.44 3.97
N TYR A 384 -2.55 -11.77 2.91
CA TYR A 384 -2.91 -13.15 2.56
C TYR A 384 -2.24 -13.57 1.26
N ASP A 385 -2.27 -14.86 0.96
CA ASP A 385 -1.81 -15.46 -0.30
C ASP A 385 -0.37 -15.05 -0.69
N GLU A 386 0.53 -14.94 0.32
CA GLU A 386 1.90 -14.45 0.14
C GLU A 386 2.68 -15.32 -0.84
N SER A 387 2.63 -16.64 -0.68
CA SER A 387 3.38 -17.58 -1.52
C SER A 387 2.99 -17.55 -3.01
N THR A 388 1.83 -16.99 -3.33
CA THR A 388 1.36 -16.86 -4.71
C THR A 388 1.68 -15.51 -5.34
N ASP A 389 2.21 -14.55 -4.57
CA ASP A 389 2.47 -13.18 -5.02
C ASP A 389 3.80 -13.08 -5.77
N VAL A 390 3.83 -12.29 -6.84
CA VAL A 390 5.03 -12.06 -7.64
C VAL A 390 6.20 -11.52 -6.80
N SER A 391 5.93 -10.71 -5.78
CA SER A 391 6.98 -10.17 -4.90
C SER A 391 7.63 -11.26 -4.07
N PHE A 392 6.84 -12.23 -3.56
CA PHE A 392 7.38 -13.36 -2.82
C PHE A 392 8.28 -14.22 -3.71
N LYS A 393 7.82 -14.55 -4.92
CA LYS A 393 8.60 -15.29 -5.91
C LYS A 393 9.97 -14.62 -6.13
N VAL A 394 9.98 -13.33 -6.44
CA VAL A 394 11.21 -12.59 -6.74
C VAL A 394 12.14 -12.54 -5.53
N VAL A 395 11.62 -12.22 -4.33
CA VAL A 395 12.46 -12.02 -3.14
C VAL A 395 13.06 -13.34 -2.65
N SER A 396 12.33 -14.47 -2.76
CA SER A 396 12.82 -15.79 -2.39
C SER A 396 13.86 -16.35 -3.38
N GLU A 397 13.85 -15.92 -4.64
CA GLU A 397 14.84 -16.32 -5.65
C GLU A 397 16.17 -15.55 -5.55
N ILE A 398 16.25 -14.48 -4.75
CA ILE A 398 17.47 -13.70 -4.60
C ILE A 398 18.47 -14.43 -3.69
N ASP A 399 19.67 -14.68 -4.21
CA ASP A 399 20.78 -15.15 -3.39
C ASP A 399 21.38 -14.02 -2.54
N TRP A 400 20.84 -13.85 -1.33
CA TRP A 400 21.23 -12.80 -0.40
C TRP A 400 22.67 -12.92 0.10
N LYS A 401 23.28 -14.12 0.06
CA LYS A 401 24.69 -14.33 0.43
C LYS A 401 25.61 -13.53 -0.51
N ASN A 402 25.26 -13.41 -1.78
CA ASN A 402 26.00 -12.59 -2.74
C ASN A 402 26.02 -11.09 -2.37
N TYR A 403 25.10 -10.67 -1.51
CA TYR A 403 25.00 -9.31 -1.00
C TYR A 403 25.53 -9.16 0.43
N GLY A 404 26.20 -10.21 0.96
CA GLY A 404 26.82 -10.19 2.28
C GLY A 404 25.85 -10.39 3.46
N VAL A 405 24.62 -10.79 3.18
CA VAL A 405 23.61 -11.13 4.22
C VAL A 405 23.81 -12.58 4.60
N GLU A 406 24.07 -12.84 5.88
CA GLU A 406 24.23 -14.17 6.46
C GLU A 406 23.02 -14.46 7.37
N PHE A 407 22.37 -15.60 7.17
CA PHE A 407 21.20 -16.00 7.97
C PHE A 407 21.63 -16.81 9.20
N PRO A 408 20.91 -16.63 10.35
CA PRO A 408 19.71 -15.83 10.53
C PRO A 408 19.98 -14.31 10.42
N ALA A 409 19.09 -13.58 9.75
CA ALA A 409 19.27 -12.16 9.47
C ALA A 409 18.03 -11.32 9.79
N ARG A 410 18.26 -10.10 10.24
CA ARG A 410 17.21 -9.09 10.46
C ARG A 410 17.03 -8.27 9.18
N LEU A 411 16.28 -8.83 8.23
CA LEU A 411 16.07 -8.25 6.91
C LEU A 411 14.59 -8.08 6.61
N ALA A 412 14.19 -6.88 6.22
CA ALA A 412 12.86 -6.60 5.71
C ALA A 412 12.96 -6.04 4.29
N VAL A 413 12.13 -6.58 3.39
CA VAL A 413 11.96 -6.10 2.02
C VAL A 413 10.55 -5.59 1.85
N LEU A 414 10.40 -4.39 1.31
CA LEU A 414 9.13 -3.78 0.96
C LEU A 414 8.99 -3.74 -0.56
N THR A 415 7.85 -4.16 -1.07
CA THR A 415 7.46 -4.01 -2.47
C THR A 415 6.12 -3.29 -2.57
N HIS A 416 6.01 -2.35 -3.47
CA HIS A 416 4.78 -1.63 -3.75
C HIS A 416 4.58 -1.49 -5.25
N VAL A 417 3.38 -1.84 -5.73
CA VAL A 417 2.97 -1.63 -7.12
C VAL A 417 1.79 -0.69 -7.15
N CYS A 418 1.88 0.42 -7.88
CA CYS A 418 0.77 1.31 -8.08
C CYS A 418 0.38 1.45 -9.55
N SER A 419 -0.94 1.45 -9.80
CA SER A 419 -1.55 1.58 -11.12
C SER A 419 -3.01 1.98 -11.00
N THR A 420 -3.60 2.46 -12.09
CA THR A 420 -5.06 2.56 -12.21
C THR A 420 -5.74 1.19 -12.25
N LYS A 421 -5.00 0.14 -12.67
CA LYS A 421 -5.48 -1.25 -12.72
C LYS A 421 -4.32 -2.19 -12.35
N VAL A 422 -4.23 -2.53 -11.06
CA VAL A 422 -3.25 -3.53 -10.60
C VAL A 422 -3.72 -4.93 -11.01
N PRO A 423 -2.86 -5.76 -11.62
CA PRO A 423 -3.21 -7.13 -11.98
C PRO A 423 -3.18 -8.03 -10.74
N TYR A 424 -4.32 -8.20 -10.08
CA TYR A 424 -4.48 -9.14 -8.96
C TYR A 424 -4.82 -10.56 -9.44
N LYS A 425 -4.40 -11.59 -8.68
CA LYS A 425 -4.77 -12.99 -8.95
C LYS A 425 -6.24 -13.31 -8.63
N GLY A 426 -6.91 -12.49 -7.82
CA GLY A 426 -8.29 -12.73 -7.40
C GLY A 426 -9.03 -11.46 -6.99
N VAL A 427 -10.34 -11.59 -6.81
CA VAL A 427 -11.25 -10.50 -6.42
C VAL A 427 -10.91 -9.92 -5.04
N GLY A 428 -10.35 -10.74 -4.13
CA GLY A 428 -9.95 -10.33 -2.78
C GLY A 428 -8.75 -9.38 -2.73
N LYS A 429 -8.04 -9.16 -3.84
CA LYS A 429 -6.86 -8.29 -3.94
C LYS A 429 -5.76 -8.64 -2.94
N GLU A 430 -5.49 -9.93 -2.75
CA GLU A 430 -4.55 -10.41 -1.73
C GLU A 430 -3.15 -10.69 -2.28
N SER A 431 -3.03 -10.89 -3.61
CA SER A 431 -1.76 -11.13 -4.29
C SER A 431 -1.74 -10.53 -5.69
N ILE A 432 -0.57 -10.06 -6.11
CA ILE A 432 -0.32 -9.53 -7.45
C ILE A 432 0.01 -10.70 -8.39
N ALA A 433 -0.53 -10.65 -9.60
CA ALA A 433 -0.30 -11.69 -10.61
C ALA A 433 1.15 -11.68 -11.11
N ASP A 434 1.62 -12.85 -11.60
CA ASP A 434 2.93 -13.01 -12.20
C ASP A 434 2.95 -12.38 -13.61
N VAL A 435 3.20 -11.07 -13.63
CA VAL A 435 3.36 -10.28 -14.84
C VAL A 435 4.85 -10.05 -15.06
N PRO A 436 5.44 -10.50 -16.20
CA PRO A 436 6.89 -10.43 -16.42
C PRO A 436 7.48 -9.02 -16.28
N GLU A 437 6.74 -7.99 -16.69
CA GLU A 437 7.16 -6.59 -16.57
C GLU A 437 7.26 -6.15 -15.11
N ILE A 438 6.32 -6.57 -14.26
CA ILE A 438 6.32 -6.26 -12.82
C ILE A 438 7.42 -7.06 -12.13
N GLU A 439 7.51 -8.35 -12.41
CA GLU A 439 8.54 -9.26 -11.89
C GLU A 439 9.95 -8.68 -12.11
N LYS A 440 10.25 -8.29 -13.34
CA LYS A 440 11.53 -7.70 -13.73
C LYS A 440 11.83 -6.40 -13.00
N GLU A 441 10.85 -5.51 -12.82
CA GLU A 441 11.08 -4.24 -12.12
C GLU A 441 11.24 -4.44 -10.60
N ILE A 442 10.52 -5.38 -9.98
CA ILE A 442 10.75 -5.75 -8.58
C ILE A 442 12.16 -6.32 -8.42
N GLU A 443 12.55 -7.29 -9.27
CA GLU A 443 13.86 -7.93 -9.25
C GLU A 443 14.99 -6.88 -9.37
N ASN A 444 14.92 -6.03 -10.37
CA ASN A 444 15.91 -4.97 -10.60
C ASN A 444 15.99 -4.02 -9.41
N GLY A 445 14.85 -3.61 -8.84
CA GLY A 445 14.78 -2.72 -7.69
C GLY A 445 15.40 -3.36 -6.44
N VAL A 446 15.02 -4.59 -6.13
CA VAL A 446 15.57 -5.32 -4.97
C VAL A 446 17.07 -5.56 -5.14
N LYS A 447 17.53 -6.01 -6.30
CA LYS A 447 18.97 -6.22 -6.58
C LYS A 447 19.78 -4.93 -6.48
N GLU A 448 19.22 -3.81 -6.89
CA GLU A 448 19.89 -2.50 -6.75
C GLU A 448 20.07 -2.11 -5.28
N LEU A 449 19.00 -2.21 -4.48
CA LEU A 449 19.06 -1.91 -3.05
C LEU A 449 19.94 -2.92 -2.29
N ALA A 450 19.92 -4.20 -2.68
CA ALA A 450 20.79 -5.23 -2.11
C ALA A 450 22.28 -4.93 -2.35
N ARG A 451 22.66 -4.35 -3.51
CA ARG A 451 24.05 -3.87 -3.75
C ARG A 451 24.42 -2.72 -2.81
N ARG A 452 23.50 -1.79 -2.55
CA ARG A 452 23.72 -0.69 -1.58
C ARG A 452 23.85 -1.22 -0.16
N LEU A 453 23.02 -2.20 0.23
CA LEU A 453 23.12 -2.91 1.50
C LEU A 453 24.50 -3.60 1.63
N ARG A 454 24.97 -4.30 0.59
CA ARG A 454 26.31 -4.92 0.58
C ARG A 454 27.42 -3.92 0.86
N GLN A 455 27.34 -2.72 0.25
CA GLN A 455 28.33 -1.66 0.50
C GLN A 455 28.32 -1.25 1.98
N TYR A 456 27.14 -1.11 2.58
CA TYR A 456 26.98 -0.83 4.00
C TYR A 456 27.58 -1.92 4.88
N ILE A 457 27.23 -3.20 4.63
CA ILE A 457 27.74 -4.35 5.40
C ILE A 457 29.27 -4.44 5.31
N ASN A 458 29.82 -4.29 4.11
CA ASN A 458 31.28 -4.32 3.93
C ASN A 458 31.97 -3.17 4.66
N ARG A 459 31.39 -1.98 4.66
CA ARG A 459 31.93 -0.84 5.41
C ARG A 459 31.87 -1.09 6.92
N LYS A 460 30.76 -1.63 7.42
CA LYS A 460 30.61 -1.99 8.83
C LYS A 460 31.63 -3.05 9.25
N LYS A 461 31.77 -4.15 8.48
CA LYS A 461 32.77 -5.20 8.76
C LYS A 461 34.20 -4.65 8.80
N ARG A 462 34.58 -3.80 7.86
CA ARG A 462 35.90 -3.15 7.87
C ARG A 462 36.12 -2.31 9.12
N MET A 463 35.13 -1.52 9.50
CA MET A 463 35.20 -0.68 10.70
C MET A 463 35.33 -1.52 11.98
N GLU A 464 34.56 -2.62 12.09
CA GLU A 464 34.65 -3.56 13.21
C GLU A 464 36.03 -4.25 13.27
N GLU A 465 36.59 -4.62 12.10
CA GLU A 465 37.94 -5.18 12.03
C GLU A 465 39.00 -4.16 12.44
N GLU A 466 38.89 -2.90 12.02
CA GLU A 466 39.82 -1.82 12.42
C GLU A 466 39.74 -1.59 13.93
N ILE A 467 38.55 -1.55 14.50
CA ILE A 467 38.33 -1.43 15.95
C ILE A 467 38.98 -2.62 16.67
N ARG A 468 38.72 -3.86 16.23
CA ARG A 468 39.28 -5.06 16.85
C ARG A 468 40.81 -5.05 16.79
N ARG A 469 41.41 -4.64 15.67
CA ARG A 469 42.87 -4.47 15.56
C ARG A 469 43.38 -3.41 16.52
N ALA A 470 42.72 -2.26 16.62
CA ALA A 470 43.07 -1.21 17.56
C ALA A 470 43.07 -1.71 19.02
N TYR A 471 42.01 -2.43 19.42
CA TYR A 471 41.98 -3.06 20.77
C TYR A 471 43.12 -4.03 21.00
N THR A 472 43.47 -4.83 20.00
CA THR A 472 44.61 -5.74 20.10
C THR A 472 45.91 -4.95 20.34
N PHE A 473 46.14 -3.87 19.59
CA PHE A 473 47.33 -3.02 19.78
C PHE A 473 47.35 -2.35 21.16
N ILE A 474 46.21 -1.79 21.62
CA ILE A 474 46.10 -1.16 22.94
C ILE A 474 46.53 -2.12 24.04
N LYS A 475 46.12 -3.39 23.97
CA LYS A 475 46.46 -4.43 24.94
C LYS A 475 47.99 -4.66 25.06
N TYR A 476 48.71 -4.49 23.96
CA TYR A 476 50.17 -4.69 23.95
C TYR A 476 50.97 -3.42 24.20
N ILE A 477 50.39 -2.21 24.18
CA ILE A 477 51.10 -0.93 24.44
C ILE A 477 51.89 -0.96 25.76
N PRO A 478 51.33 -1.44 26.90
CA PRO A 478 52.10 -1.47 28.16
C PRO A 478 53.36 -2.34 28.07
N GLU A 479 53.28 -3.51 27.44
CA GLU A 479 54.42 -4.42 27.31
C GLU A 479 55.48 -3.86 26.37
N VAL A 480 55.07 -3.27 25.23
CA VAL A 480 55.98 -2.61 24.29
C VAL A 480 56.63 -1.39 24.93
N ALA A 481 55.85 -0.58 25.66
CA ALA A 481 56.36 0.58 26.38
C ALA A 481 57.41 0.18 27.45
N ARG A 482 57.15 -0.92 28.19
CA ARG A 482 58.07 -1.47 29.19
C ARG A 482 59.37 -1.95 28.54
N GLY A 483 59.26 -2.70 27.44
CA GLY A 483 60.46 -3.15 26.71
C GLY A 483 61.32 -1.99 26.19
N LEU A 484 60.66 -0.98 25.61
CA LEU A 484 61.35 0.20 25.09
C LEU A 484 61.94 1.09 26.21
N SER A 485 61.30 1.24 27.37
CA SER A 485 61.83 1.99 28.51
C SER A 485 63.08 1.33 29.08
N ILE A 486 63.10 0.00 29.20
CA ILE A 486 64.28 -0.76 29.65
C ILE A 486 65.48 -0.55 28.71
N ILE A 487 65.28 -0.48 27.41
CA ILE A 487 66.34 -0.23 26.43
C ILE A 487 66.83 1.21 26.49
N TYR A 488 65.96 2.19 26.82
CA TYR A 488 66.30 3.61 26.80
C TYR A 488 67.03 4.04 28.07
N ASP A 489 66.42 3.95 29.25
CA ASP A 489 66.99 4.36 30.53
C ASP A 489 66.44 3.59 31.76
N GLY A 490 65.49 2.73 31.57
CA GLY A 490 64.85 1.94 32.61
C GLY A 490 63.98 2.73 33.61
N SER A 491 63.70 4.00 33.37
CA SER A 491 62.94 4.84 34.28
C SER A 491 61.41 4.70 34.10
N GLN A 492 60.66 4.96 35.18
CA GLN A 492 59.20 4.96 35.14
C GLN A 492 58.66 6.12 34.28
N ASP A 493 59.36 7.28 34.30
CA ASP A 493 58.95 8.45 33.50
C ASP A 493 59.08 8.17 32.01
N SER A 494 60.10 7.46 31.58
CA SER A 494 60.29 7.01 30.19
C SER A 494 59.20 6.01 29.80
N TYR A 495 58.83 5.10 30.68
CA TYR A 495 57.73 4.17 30.44
C TYR A 495 56.41 4.90 30.17
N GLU A 496 55.99 5.81 31.04
CA GLU A 496 54.73 6.54 30.88
C GLU A 496 54.75 7.43 29.60
N ASN A 497 55.83 8.09 29.31
CA ASN A 497 55.99 8.91 28.10
C ASN A 497 55.90 8.07 26.81
N ILE A 498 56.57 6.91 26.78
CA ILE A 498 56.51 5.98 25.63
C ILE A 498 55.11 5.42 25.47
N LYS A 499 54.46 5.00 26.57
CA LYS A 499 53.10 4.49 26.59
C LYS A 499 52.12 5.51 26.02
N GLU A 500 52.21 6.77 26.46
CA GLU A 500 51.36 7.86 25.96
C GLU A 500 51.60 8.14 24.46
N LYS A 501 52.85 8.18 24.03
CA LYS A 501 53.21 8.36 22.61
C LYS A 501 52.66 7.24 21.74
N LEU A 502 52.79 5.99 22.14
CA LEU A 502 52.28 4.86 21.39
C LEU A 502 50.73 4.90 21.29
N PHE A 503 50.07 5.31 22.37
CA PHE A 503 48.61 5.48 22.36
C PHE A 503 48.18 6.61 21.42
N ASN A 504 48.86 7.75 21.45
CA ASN A 504 48.55 8.88 20.56
C ASN A 504 48.83 8.53 19.08
N MET A 505 49.89 7.81 18.76
CA MET A 505 50.15 7.31 17.40
C MET A 505 49.06 6.36 16.92
N LEU A 506 48.53 5.51 17.78
CA LEU A 506 47.42 4.64 17.42
C LEU A 506 46.14 5.43 17.18
N ARG A 507 45.83 6.41 18.05
CA ARG A 507 44.66 7.28 17.96
C ARG A 507 44.63 8.11 16.67
N GLU A 508 45.78 8.54 16.17
CA GLU A 508 45.88 9.24 14.89
C GLU A 508 45.65 8.34 13.69
N LYS A 509 46.06 7.08 13.76
CA LYS A 509 45.91 6.10 12.67
C LYS A 509 44.53 5.45 12.60
N VAL A 510 43.83 5.33 13.71
CA VAL A 510 42.51 4.71 13.78
C VAL A 510 41.44 5.80 13.87
N SER A 511 40.59 5.90 12.87
CA SER A 511 39.49 6.89 12.78
C SER A 511 38.40 6.74 13.87
N VAL A 512 38.72 6.12 14.99
CA VAL A 512 37.79 5.87 16.11
C VAL A 512 37.82 7.04 17.08
N LYS A 513 36.92 7.99 16.92
CA LYS A 513 36.80 9.21 17.76
C LYS A 513 36.43 8.95 19.22
N ASN A 514 36.12 7.71 19.63
CA ASN A 514 35.54 7.38 20.93
C ASN A 514 36.47 6.70 21.92
N ILE A 515 37.75 6.44 21.62
CA ILE A 515 38.70 5.89 22.58
C ILE A 515 39.30 7.05 23.36
N ARG A 516 38.85 7.31 24.59
CA ARG A 516 39.32 8.43 25.43
C ARG A 516 40.53 8.09 26.29
N SER A 517 40.67 6.82 26.74
CA SER A 517 41.82 6.37 27.54
C SER A 517 42.09 4.89 27.36
N ILE A 518 43.27 4.42 27.79
CA ILE A 518 43.63 2.98 27.83
C ILE A 518 42.75 2.25 28.82
N ASP A 519 42.34 2.90 29.91
CA ASP A 519 41.57 2.32 30.99
C ASP A 519 40.10 2.10 30.58
N ASP A 520 39.52 2.93 29.71
CA ASP A 520 38.18 2.74 29.15
C ASP A 520 38.06 1.45 28.32
N VAL A 521 39.18 0.93 27.81
CA VAL A 521 39.24 -0.26 27.00
C VAL A 521 39.28 -1.54 27.85
N VAL A 522 39.93 -1.47 29.00
CA VAL A 522 40.07 -2.59 29.93
C VAL A 522 38.74 -2.93 30.60
N ILE A 523 37.93 -1.91 30.94
CA ILE A 523 36.63 -2.06 31.62
C ILE A 523 35.54 -2.65 30.70
N SER A 524 35.69 -2.56 29.38
CA SER A 524 34.70 -3.09 28.42
C SER A 524 34.95 -4.56 28.00
N ILE A 525 35.94 -5.23 28.59
CA ILE A 525 36.34 -6.61 28.27
C ILE A 525 36.03 -7.60 29.43
N GLU A 526 35.74 -7.09 30.65
CA GLU A 526 35.14 -7.87 31.74
C GLU A 526 33.59 -7.82 31.65
#